data_8024b0e70118766d5407bfdd8ce5d29b
#
_entry.id   8024b0e70118766d5407bfdd8ce5d29b
#
_cell.length_a   1.000
_cell.length_b   1.000
_cell.length_c   1.000
_cell.angle_alpha   90.00
_cell.angle_beta   90.00
_cell.angle_gamma   90.00
#
_symmetry.space_group_name_H-M   'P 1'
#
loop_
_entity.id
_entity.type
_entity.pdbx_description
1 polymer ?
#
loop_
_entity_poly.entity_id
_entity_poly.type
_entity_poly.pdbx_seq_one_letter_code
_entity_poly.pdbx_strand_id
1 'polypeptide(L)'
;MNNDALKISNLYDLNETIAAKVFPSAYIAGPAIIGKDAEVRHCAFIRGKAIVGEGAVVGNSTELKNVILFNKVQVPHYNYVGDSILGFKAHMGAGSITSNVKSDKKLITIKGPDCNIDTGIKKIGAFLGDNVEVGCGSVLNPGTIVGRESNIYPLSSVRGFIPAGSIYKKQGEVVTKR
;
A
#
# COMPACT_ATOMS: atom_id res chain seq x y z
N MET A 1 18.85 26.54 -5.10
CA MET A 1 18.18 25.33 -4.62
C MET A 1 16.84 25.29 -5.32
N ASN A 2 16.75 24.54 -6.41
CA ASN A 2 15.53 24.46 -7.19
C ASN A 2 14.52 23.60 -6.48
N ASN A 3 13.45 24.23 -6.00
CA ASN A 3 12.27 23.55 -5.53
C ASN A 3 11.49 23.01 -6.75
N ASP A 4 11.90 21.89 -7.29
CA ASP A 4 11.10 21.11 -8.23
C ASP A 4 10.05 20.28 -7.47
N ALA A 5 9.35 20.93 -6.55
CA ALA A 5 8.07 20.42 -6.08
C ALA A 5 7.12 20.48 -7.27
N LEU A 6 6.77 19.33 -7.81
CA LEU A 6 5.84 19.21 -8.91
C LEU A 6 4.57 20.00 -8.56
N LYS A 7 4.34 21.12 -9.27
CA LYS A 7 3.07 21.81 -9.18
C LYS A 7 2.02 20.89 -9.77
N ILE A 8 1.24 20.24 -8.91
CA ILE A 8 0.11 19.37 -9.26
C ILE A 8 -0.90 20.09 -10.16
N SER A 9 -0.83 21.42 -10.22
CA SER A 9 -1.71 22.29 -11.03
C SER A 9 -1.64 22.09 -12.53
N ASN A 10 -0.66 21.40 -13.07
CA ASN A 10 -0.48 21.29 -14.53
C ASN A 10 -0.94 19.97 -15.14
N LEU A 11 -1.50 19.05 -14.39
CA LEU A 11 -1.99 17.78 -14.94
C LEU A 11 -3.49 17.73 -15.21
N TYR A 12 -4.26 18.68 -14.68
CA TYR A 12 -5.69 18.78 -14.93
C TYR A 12 -6.16 20.24 -14.96
N ASP A 13 -5.93 20.89 -16.09
CA ASP A 13 -6.70 22.08 -16.48
C ASP A 13 -7.98 21.60 -17.18
N LEU A 14 -8.91 21.09 -16.41
CA LEU A 14 -10.27 20.82 -16.83
C LEU A 14 -11.22 21.36 -15.77
N ASN A 15 -11.86 22.44 -16.12
CA ASN A 15 -12.98 23.10 -15.46
C ASN A 15 -13.61 22.34 -14.29
N GLU A 16 -13.55 23.00 -13.12
CA GLU A 16 -14.38 22.82 -11.93
C GLU A 16 -14.22 21.56 -11.10
N THR A 17 -13.61 21.74 -9.92
CA THR A 17 -13.95 21.05 -8.67
C THR A 17 -13.62 19.57 -8.52
N ILE A 18 -12.49 19.08 -9.03
CA ILE A 18 -12.13 17.67 -8.84
C ILE A 18 -10.64 17.57 -8.48
N ALA A 19 -10.28 18.13 -7.34
CA ALA A 19 -8.90 18.06 -6.89
C ALA A 19 -8.74 17.07 -5.73
N ALA A 20 -7.63 16.34 -5.73
CA ALA A 20 -7.16 15.67 -4.53
C ALA A 20 -6.87 16.72 -3.44
N LYS A 21 -7.15 16.38 -2.19
CA LYS A 21 -6.85 17.25 -1.05
C LYS A 21 -5.45 16.94 -0.53
N VAL A 22 -4.51 17.83 -0.81
CA VAL A 22 -3.12 17.70 -0.33
C VAL A 22 -2.87 18.72 0.78
N PHE A 23 -2.46 18.23 1.95
CA PHE A 23 -2.17 19.09 3.09
C PHE A 23 -0.76 19.70 2.98
N PRO A 24 -0.56 20.94 3.47
CA PRO A 24 0.67 21.72 3.21
C PRO A 24 1.97 21.07 3.66
N SER A 25 1.95 20.21 4.68
CA SER A 25 3.15 19.52 5.19
C SER A 25 3.44 18.17 4.50
N ALA A 26 2.61 17.77 3.53
CA ALA A 26 2.90 16.59 2.73
C ALA A 26 4.03 16.89 1.73
N TYR A 27 4.90 15.90 1.50
CA TYR A 27 5.91 15.98 0.46
C TYR A 27 5.65 14.94 -0.63
N ILE A 28 5.54 15.41 -1.87
CA ILE A 28 5.29 14.56 -3.02
C ILE A 28 6.43 14.72 -4.01
N ALA A 29 7.22 13.65 -4.17
CA ALA A 29 8.19 13.53 -5.26
C ALA A 29 7.54 12.79 -6.44
N GLY A 30 7.78 13.28 -7.63
CA GLY A 30 7.27 12.63 -8.86
C GLY A 30 8.15 11.45 -9.31
N PRO A 31 7.66 10.69 -10.30
CA PRO A 31 6.32 10.76 -10.87
C PRO A 31 5.24 10.24 -9.90
N ALA A 32 4.11 10.93 -9.83
CA ALA A 32 2.96 10.53 -9.06
C ALA A 32 1.65 10.90 -9.77
N ILE A 33 0.65 10.03 -9.67
CA ILE A 33 -0.73 10.29 -10.11
C ILE A 33 -1.60 10.20 -8.87
N ILE A 34 -2.38 11.23 -8.59
CA ILE A 34 -3.29 11.29 -7.43
C ILE A 34 -4.70 11.50 -7.96
N GLY A 35 -5.56 10.52 -7.70
CA GLY A 35 -6.93 10.50 -8.17
C GLY A 35 -7.84 11.51 -7.47
N LYS A 36 -9.00 11.70 -8.06
CA LYS A 36 -10.07 12.57 -7.56
C LYS A 36 -10.42 12.21 -6.12
N ASP A 37 -10.74 13.23 -5.30
CA ASP A 37 -11.16 13.08 -3.91
C ASP A 37 -10.18 12.30 -3.01
N ALA A 38 -8.96 12.03 -3.48
CA ALA A 38 -7.94 11.43 -2.64
C ALA A 38 -7.41 12.46 -1.63
N GLU A 39 -7.06 11.99 -0.44
CA GLU A 39 -6.45 12.83 0.61
C GLU A 39 -5.00 12.44 0.83
N VAL A 40 -4.09 13.39 0.69
CA VAL A 40 -2.68 13.27 1.12
C VAL A 40 -2.49 14.15 2.35
N ARG A 41 -2.48 13.52 3.51
CA ARG A 41 -2.55 14.20 4.81
C ARG A 41 -1.20 14.71 5.28
N HIS A 42 -1.21 15.38 6.42
CA HIS A 42 -0.02 15.98 7.05
C HIS A 42 1.15 15.00 7.17
N CYS A 43 2.35 15.47 6.83
CA CYS A 43 3.60 14.71 6.91
C CYS A 43 3.63 13.42 6.08
N ALA A 44 2.68 13.22 5.17
CA ALA A 44 2.79 12.12 4.22
C ALA A 44 3.98 12.33 3.29
N PHE A 45 4.71 11.23 2.98
CA PHE A 45 5.86 11.25 2.10
C PHE A 45 5.65 10.32 0.90
N ILE A 46 5.33 10.89 -0.27
CA ILE A 46 5.25 10.14 -1.52
C ILE A 46 6.58 10.27 -2.24
N ARG A 47 7.36 9.18 -2.28
CA ARG A 47 8.72 9.15 -2.84
C ARG A 47 8.77 9.00 -4.36
N GLY A 48 7.61 8.93 -5.02
CA GLY A 48 7.50 8.79 -6.46
C GLY A 48 7.19 7.38 -6.93
N LYS A 49 6.89 7.27 -8.23
CA LYS A 49 6.32 6.07 -8.88
C LYS A 49 5.09 5.58 -8.13
N ALA A 50 4.18 6.51 -7.82
CA ALA A 50 2.97 6.23 -7.06
C ALA A 50 1.73 6.56 -7.90
N ILE A 51 0.79 5.61 -7.92
CA ILE A 51 -0.57 5.82 -8.42
C ILE A 51 -1.49 5.69 -7.21
N VAL A 52 -2.17 6.77 -6.87
CA VAL A 52 -3.12 6.84 -5.76
C VAL A 52 -4.52 7.01 -6.36
N GLY A 53 -5.36 6.02 -6.18
CA GLY A 53 -6.70 5.96 -6.74
C GLY A 53 -7.68 6.97 -6.14
N GLU A 54 -8.85 7.09 -6.75
CA GLU A 54 -9.90 8.00 -6.31
C GLU A 54 -10.37 7.72 -4.89
N GLY A 55 -10.55 8.77 -4.09
CA GLY A 55 -11.02 8.67 -2.71
C GLY A 55 -10.07 7.90 -1.78
N ALA A 56 -8.84 7.65 -2.20
CA ALA A 56 -7.86 6.99 -1.36
C ALA A 56 -7.30 7.96 -0.31
N VAL A 57 -6.85 7.41 0.82
CA VAL A 57 -6.27 8.18 1.92
C VAL A 57 -4.82 7.78 2.15
N VAL A 58 -3.91 8.71 1.92
CA VAL A 58 -2.50 8.62 2.32
C VAL A 58 -2.35 9.49 3.56
N GLY A 59 -2.32 8.84 4.72
CA GLY A 59 -2.49 9.54 5.99
C GLY A 59 -1.22 10.10 6.60
N ASN A 60 -1.34 10.51 7.84
CA ASN A 60 -0.25 11.14 8.57
C ASN A 60 0.99 10.26 8.64
N SER A 61 2.13 10.83 8.27
CA SER A 61 3.45 10.18 8.31
C SER A 61 3.50 8.82 7.59
N THR A 62 2.65 8.65 6.58
CA THR A 62 2.68 7.49 5.70
C THR A 62 3.67 7.72 4.57
N GLU A 63 4.53 6.74 4.34
CA GLU A 63 5.48 6.76 3.23
C GLU A 63 5.02 5.82 2.11
N LEU A 64 4.97 6.35 0.88
CA LEU A 64 4.70 5.59 -0.34
C LEU A 64 5.90 5.59 -1.26
N LYS A 65 6.25 4.42 -1.82
CA LYS A 65 7.33 4.29 -2.78
C LYS A 65 7.04 3.17 -3.78
N ASN A 66 6.92 3.52 -5.07
CA ASN A 66 6.68 2.55 -6.14
C ASN A 66 5.44 1.68 -5.87
N VAL A 67 4.26 2.30 -5.86
CA VAL A 67 3.00 1.67 -5.44
C VAL A 67 1.85 1.96 -6.38
N ILE A 68 0.88 1.05 -6.38
CA ILE A 68 -0.45 1.27 -6.93
C ILE A 68 -1.45 1.09 -5.78
N LEU A 69 -2.11 2.17 -5.40
CA LEU A 69 -3.26 2.14 -4.50
C LEU A 69 -4.52 2.30 -5.35
N PHE A 70 -5.37 1.29 -5.36
CA PHE A 70 -6.66 1.38 -6.05
C PHE A 70 -7.60 2.36 -5.33
N ASN A 71 -8.79 2.57 -5.91
CA ASN A 71 -9.76 3.53 -5.36
C ASN A 71 -10.15 3.17 -3.93
N LYS A 72 -10.31 4.21 -3.09
CA LYS A 72 -10.74 4.11 -1.68
C LYS A 72 -9.81 3.31 -0.78
N VAL A 73 -8.57 3.04 -1.20
CA VAL A 73 -7.55 2.46 -0.32
C VAL A 73 -7.26 3.41 0.83
N GLN A 74 -7.05 2.87 2.02
CA GLN A 74 -6.70 3.66 3.20
C GLN A 74 -5.38 3.17 3.81
N VAL A 75 -4.40 4.06 3.83
CA VAL A 75 -3.12 3.91 4.54
C VAL A 75 -2.94 5.12 5.47
N PRO A 76 -3.77 5.21 6.53
CA PRO A 76 -4.07 6.49 7.17
C PRO A 76 -3.04 6.95 8.22
N HIS A 77 -2.21 6.06 8.76
CA HIS A 77 -1.38 6.39 9.93
C HIS A 77 -0.08 5.60 9.98
N TYR A 78 1.06 6.32 9.84
CA TYR A 78 2.40 5.77 10.05
C TYR A 78 2.66 4.47 9.26
N ASN A 79 2.12 4.39 8.06
CA ASN A 79 2.31 3.20 7.22
C ASN A 79 3.57 3.37 6.35
N TYR A 80 4.25 2.26 6.07
CA TYR A 80 5.19 2.18 4.97
C TYR A 80 4.63 1.25 3.91
N VAL A 81 4.44 1.78 2.69
CA VAL A 81 3.98 0.99 1.55
C VAL A 81 4.99 1.13 0.42
N GLY A 82 5.75 0.07 0.22
CA GLY A 82 6.80 0.04 -0.80
C GLY A 82 6.67 -1.13 -1.76
N ASP A 83 6.87 -0.88 -3.07
CA ASP A 83 6.88 -1.90 -4.13
C ASP A 83 5.65 -2.83 -4.05
N SER A 84 4.46 -2.26 -3.89
CA SER A 84 3.22 -2.94 -3.51
C SER A 84 2.03 -2.52 -4.35
N ILE A 85 1.02 -3.39 -4.39
CA ILE A 85 -0.29 -3.10 -5.00
C ILE A 85 -1.38 -3.38 -3.96
N LEU A 86 -2.23 -2.38 -3.70
CA LEU A 86 -3.35 -2.50 -2.78
C LEU A 86 -4.66 -2.35 -3.55
N GLY A 87 -5.51 -3.38 -3.46
CA GLY A 87 -6.80 -3.47 -4.14
C GLY A 87 -7.84 -2.48 -3.60
N PHE A 88 -8.99 -2.43 -4.24
CA PHE A 88 -10.09 -1.53 -3.93
C PHE A 88 -10.49 -1.63 -2.45
N LYS A 89 -10.59 -0.47 -1.78
CA LYS A 89 -10.93 -0.38 -0.35
C LYS A 89 -10.02 -1.17 0.61
N ALA A 90 -8.84 -1.61 0.19
CA ALA A 90 -7.92 -2.21 1.14
C ALA A 90 -7.51 -1.19 2.20
N HIS A 91 -7.43 -1.63 3.45
CA HIS A 91 -7.08 -0.78 4.59
C HIS A 91 -5.89 -1.35 5.34
N MET A 92 -4.96 -0.50 5.68
CA MET A 92 -3.81 -0.84 6.53
C MET A 92 -3.91 -0.07 7.84
N GLY A 93 -4.11 -0.79 8.94
CA GLY A 93 -4.12 -0.22 10.28
C GLY A 93 -2.83 0.51 10.64
N ALA A 94 -2.89 1.35 11.65
CA ALA A 94 -1.78 2.20 12.08
C ALA A 94 -0.48 1.42 12.30
N GLY A 95 0.63 1.93 11.76
CA GLY A 95 1.94 1.32 11.91
C GLY A 95 2.15 0.00 11.17
N SER A 96 1.17 -0.48 10.38
CA SER A 96 1.39 -1.65 9.54
C SER A 96 2.24 -1.28 8.32
N ILE A 97 3.06 -2.21 7.84
CA ILE A 97 4.03 -1.97 6.78
C ILE A 97 4.09 -3.11 5.77
N THR A 98 4.43 -2.77 4.52
CA THR A 98 4.84 -3.74 3.51
C THR A 98 6.36 -3.78 3.45
N SER A 99 6.99 -4.77 4.11
CA SER A 99 8.42 -4.97 3.98
C SER A 99 8.76 -5.43 2.55
N ASN A 100 9.66 -4.74 1.90
CA ASN A 100 9.94 -4.97 0.48
C ASN A 100 11.32 -5.57 0.18
N VAL A 101 12.13 -5.83 1.21
CA VAL A 101 13.47 -6.43 1.06
C VAL A 101 13.64 -7.55 2.07
N LYS A 102 14.13 -8.71 1.63
CA LYS A 102 14.51 -9.81 2.52
C LYS A 102 15.78 -9.45 3.29
N SER A 103 15.89 -9.92 4.53
CA SER A 103 17.08 -9.70 5.37
C SER A 103 18.36 -10.29 4.77
N ASP A 104 18.25 -11.43 4.08
CA ASP A 104 19.35 -12.09 3.37
C ASP A 104 19.67 -11.44 2.01
N LYS A 105 18.89 -10.43 1.59
CA LYS A 105 19.04 -9.68 0.32
C LYS A 105 19.01 -10.52 -0.95
N LYS A 106 18.54 -11.76 -0.85
CA LYS A 106 18.32 -12.63 -2.00
C LYS A 106 17.12 -12.19 -2.82
N LEU A 107 17.01 -12.71 -4.04
CA LEU A 107 15.85 -12.50 -4.91
C LEU A 107 14.56 -12.98 -4.23
N ILE A 108 13.46 -12.32 -4.55
CA ILE A 108 12.17 -12.64 -3.96
C ILE A 108 11.45 -13.65 -4.83
N THR A 109 11.01 -14.73 -4.21
CA THR A 109 10.09 -15.72 -4.80
C THR A 109 8.71 -15.46 -4.20
N ILE A 110 7.72 -15.20 -5.02
CA ILE A 110 6.32 -15.11 -4.60
C ILE A 110 5.77 -16.52 -4.48
N LYS A 111 5.22 -16.84 -3.31
CA LYS A 111 4.59 -18.13 -3.06
C LYS A 111 3.09 -18.01 -3.30
N GLY A 112 2.61 -18.64 -4.36
CA GLY A 112 1.18 -18.76 -4.67
C GLY A 112 0.59 -20.06 -4.12
N PRO A 113 -0.72 -20.28 -4.32
CA PRO A 113 -1.39 -21.50 -3.87
C PRO A 113 -0.90 -22.73 -4.63
N ASP A 114 -0.69 -22.61 -5.93
CA ASP A 114 -0.40 -23.74 -6.81
C ASP A 114 1.03 -23.69 -7.39
N CYS A 115 1.68 -22.56 -7.34
CA CYS A 115 3.02 -22.38 -7.89
C CYS A 115 3.82 -21.29 -7.18
N ASN A 116 5.12 -21.37 -7.30
CA ASN A 116 6.03 -20.31 -6.90
C ASN A 116 6.48 -19.54 -8.14
N ILE A 117 6.60 -18.22 -8.01
CA ILE A 117 7.07 -17.33 -9.08
C ILE A 117 8.40 -16.71 -8.66
N ASP A 118 9.46 -17.08 -9.35
CA ASP A 118 10.77 -16.44 -9.18
C ASP A 118 10.77 -15.12 -9.90
N THR A 119 10.83 -14.02 -9.15
CA THR A 119 10.63 -12.69 -9.69
C THR A 119 11.86 -12.08 -10.33
N GLY A 120 13.04 -12.61 -10.07
CA GLY A 120 14.30 -12.06 -10.55
C GLY A 120 14.70 -10.72 -9.93
N ILE A 121 13.92 -10.19 -8.97
CA ILE A 121 14.17 -8.89 -8.36
C ILE A 121 14.31 -8.96 -6.83
N LYS A 122 14.97 -7.95 -6.25
CA LYS A 122 15.30 -7.89 -4.81
C LYS A 122 14.27 -7.12 -3.99
N LYS A 123 13.35 -6.39 -4.63
CA LYS A 123 12.39 -5.53 -3.95
C LYS A 123 10.99 -5.80 -4.44
N ILE A 124 10.16 -6.38 -3.59
CA ILE A 124 8.72 -6.55 -3.76
C ILE A 124 8.10 -6.46 -2.38
N GLY A 125 7.08 -5.65 -2.22
CA GLY A 125 6.31 -5.54 -0.98
C GLY A 125 5.21 -6.59 -0.92
N ALA A 126 3.97 -6.15 -0.86
CA ALA A 126 2.80 -7.01 -0.74
C ALA A 126 1.74 -6.70 -1.81
N PHE A 127 0.89 -7.69 -2.05
CA PHE A 127 -0.26 -7.59 -2.93
C PHE A 127 -1.52 -7.85 -2.11
N LEU A 128 -2.33 -6.83 -1.90
CA LEU A 128 -3.59 -6.94 -1.19
C LEU A 128 -4.75 -6.94 -2.19
N GLY A 129 -5.64 -7.91 -2.07
CA GLY A 129 -6.89 -7.92 -2.80
C GLY A 129 -7.88 -6.87 -2.29
N ASP A 130 -9.04 -6.78 -2.94
CA ASP A 130 -10.07 -5.83 -2.55
C ASP A 130 -10.62 -6.12 -1.15
N ASN A 131 -10.99 -5.06 -0.43
CA ASN A 131 -11.58 -5.13 0.91
C ASN A 131 -10.73 -5.90 1.94
N VAL A 132 -9.41 -5.92 1.78
CA VAL A 132 -8.51 -6.51 2.77
C VAL A 132 -8.34 -5.54 3.94
N GLU A 133 -8.42 -6.07 5.15
CA GLU A 133 -8.18 -5.34 6.40
C GLU A 133 -6.89 -5.83 7.07
N VAL A 134 -5.92 -4.96 7.22
CA VAL A 134 -4.66 -5.27 7.91
C VAL A 134 -4.63 -4.61 9.28
N GLY A 135 -4.56 -5.40 10.33
CA GLY A 135 -4.51 -4.92 11.71
C GLY A 135 -3.24 -4.11 12.01
N CYS A 136 -3.36 -3.21 12.98
CA CYS A 136 -2.29 -2.30 13.40
C CYS A 136 -0.98 -3.03 13.72
N GLY A 137 0.16 -2.41 13.40
CA GLY A 137 1.49 -2.92 13.73
C GLY A 137 1.89 -4.19 12.98
N SER A 138 1.12 -4.62 11.99
CA SER A 138 1.42 -5.83 11.23
C SER A 138 2.50 -5.59 10.17
N VAL A 139 3.32 -6.62 9.93
CA VAL A 139 4.35 -6.63 8.90
C VAL A 139 3.98 -7.63 7.81
N LEU A 140 3.74 -7.13 6.61
CA LEU A 140 3.59 -7.95 5.42
C LEU A 140 4.98 -8.16 4.81
N ASN A 141 5.49 -9.39 4.92
CA ASN A 141 6.84 -9.71 4.44
C ASN A 141 6.93 -9.71 2.92
N PRO A 142 8.14 -9.55 2.34
CA PRO A 142 8.32 -9.46 0.90
C PRO A 142 7.65 -10.58 0.12
N GLY A 143 6.85 -10.21 -0.90
CA GLY A 143 6.11 -11.15 -1.74
C GLY A 143 4.83 -11.72 -1.10
N THR A 144 4.35 -11.16 0.00
CA THR A 144 3.07 -11.57 0.60
C THR A 144 1.91 -11.23 -0.32
N ILE A 145 1.01 -12.19 -0.51
CA ILE A 145 -0.27 -12.01 -1.21
C ILE A 145 -1.40 -12.24 -0.21
N VAL A 146 -2.32 -11.31 -0.12
CA VAL A 146 -3.54 -11.45 0.70
C VAL A 146 -4.75 -11.39 -0.22
N GLY A 147 -5.50 -12.48 -0.27
CA GLY A 147 -6.73 -12.58 -1.05
C GLY A 147 -7.81 -11.60 -0.55
N ARG A 148 -8.71 -11.21 -1.45
CA ARG A 148 -9.77 -10.24 -1.16
C ARG A 148 -10.61 -10.65 0.05
N GLU A 149 -11.21 -9.65 0.71
CA GLU A 149 -12.13 -9.83 1.85
C GLU A 149 -11.50 -10.56 3.04
N SER A 150 -10.17 -10.52 3.15
CA SER A 150 -9.43 -11.17 4.25
C SER A 150 -9.05 -10.17 5.32
N ASN A 151 -8.92 -10.66 6.55
CA ASN A 151 -8.47 -9.88 7.70
C ASN A 151 -7.15 -10.43 8.24
N ILE A 152 -6.22 -9.53 8.50
CA ILE A 152 -4.98 -9.81 9.22
C ILE A 152 -5.11 -9.25 10.63
N TYR A 153 -4.96 -10.08 11.64
CA TYR A 153 -5.02 -9.61 13.03
C TYR A 153 -3.84 -8.70 13.36
N PRO A 154 -4.01 -7.77 14.30
CA PRO A 154 -2.94 -6.87 14.73
C PRO A 154 -1.67 -7.59 15.14
N LEU A 155 -0.52 -6.91 15.01
CA LEU A 155 0.80 -7.39 15.41
C LEU A 155 1.22 -8.70 14.71
N SER A 156 0.72 -8.92 13.50
CA SER A 156 1.03 -10.14 12.74
C SER A 156 2.25 -9.98 11.84
N SER A 157 3.07 -11.03 11.76
CA SER A 157 4.10 -11.18 10.73
C SER A 157 3.60 -12.14 9.66
N VAL A 158 3.18 -11.58 8.52
CA VAL A 158 2.51 -12.33 7.44
C VAL A 158 3.50 -12.70 6.35
N ARG A 159 3.45 -13.94 5.85
CA ARG A 159 4.29 -14.42 4.75
C ARG A 159 3.51 -15.32 3.81
N GLY A 160 3.83 -15.22 2.51
CA GLY A 160 3.30 -16.09 1.47
C GLY A 160 1.87 -15.72 1.07
N PHE A 161 1.06 -16.71 0.78
CA PHE A 161 -0.29 -16.55 0.26
C PHE A 161 -1.33 -16.77 1.36
N ILE A 162 -2.24 -15.82 1.49
CA ILE A 162 -3.43 -15.88 2.36
C ILE A 162 -4.65 -15.97 1.45
N PRO A 163 -5.46 -17.03 1.53
CA PRO A 163 -6.64 -17.19 0.68
C PRO A 163 -7.66 -16.07 0.87
N ALA A 164 -8.50 -15.83 -0.13
CA ALA A 164 -9.62 -14.90 -0.02
C ALA A 164 -10.60 -15.32 1.07
N GLY A 165 -11.30 -14.36 1.69
CA GLY A 165 -12.29 -14.61 2.73
C GLY A 165 -11.71 -15.25 4.01
N SER A 166 -10.43 -14.99 4.30
CA SER A 166 -9.71 -15.61 5.41
C SER A 166 -9.45 -14.64 6.56
N ILE A 167 -9.23 -15.20 7.74
CA ILE A 167 -8.70 -14.48 8.90
C ILE A 167 -7.34 -15.06 9.23
N TYR A 168 -6.29 -14.24 9.13
CA TYR A 168 -4.95 -14.58 9.59
C TYR A 168 -4.81 -14.14 11.05
N LYS A 169 -4.80 -15.09 11.96
CA LYS A 169 -4.73 -14.83 13.41
C LYS A 169 -3.29 -14.76 13.92
N LYS A 170 -2.47 -15.69 13.48
CA LYS A 170 -1.04 -15.77 13.78
C LYS A 170 -0.35 -16.62 12.70
N GLN A 171 0.95 -16.65 12.70
CA GLN A 171 1.67 -17.48 11.75
C GLN A 171 1.22 -18.95 11.84
N GLY A 172 0.78 -19.50 10.71
CA GLY A 172 0.28 -20.87 10.61
C GLY A 172 -1.18 -21.08 11.01
N GLU A 173 -1.89 -20.02 11.44
CA GLU A 173 -3.31 -20.12 11.75
C GLU A 173 -4.13 -19.20 10.85
N VAL A 174 -4.74 -19.77 9.81
CA VAL A 174 -5.63 -19.10 8.88
C VAL A 174 -6.97 -19.82 8.90
N VAL A 175 -8.05 -19.08 9.10
CA VAL A 175 -9.42 -19.62 9.12
C VAL A 175 -10.30 -18.89 8.11
N THR A 176 -11.31 -19.58 7.61
CA THR A 176 -12.31 -18.98 6.70
C THR A 176 -13.20 -18.02 7.49
N LYS A 177 -13.52 -16.90 6.90
CA LYS A 177 -14.56 -16.00 7.39
C LYS A 177 -15.92 -16.68 7.36
N ARG A 178 -16.69 -16.53 8.41
CA ARG A 178 -18.09 -16.96 8.48
C ARG A 178 -19.03 -15.84 8.10
#